data_5afcc5eed4982e6816be7a0fb50faad9
#
_entry.id   5afcc5eed4982e6816be7a0fb50faad9
#
_cell.length_a   1.000
_cell.length_b   1.000
_cell.length_c   1.000
_cell.angle_alpha   90.00
_cell.angle_beta   90.00
_cell.angle_gamma   90.00
#
_symmetry.space_group_name_H-M   'P 1'
#
loop_
_entity.id
_entity.type
_entity.pdbx_description
1 polymer ?
#
loop_
_entity_poly.entity_id
_entity_poly.type
_entity_poly.pdbx_seq_one_letter_code
_entity_poly.pdbx_strand_id
1 'polypeptide(L)'
;MNELSAVKMVVKRSRFFAHLYLLDSPEEIERIIKIHRREYKKACHHCYALRFIDGNETKSFRDDGEVGHPGRVLMEILEKHGLDKHALVVSRIFGGIKLGIGGVSRAFREAGESAVENWHKTD
;
A
#
# COMPACT_ATOMS: atom_id res chain seq x y z
N MET A 1 -4.35 10.85 11.51
CA MET A 1 -3.47 10.17 10.55
C MET A 1 -2.53 11.15 9.88
N ASN A 2 -1.31 10.72 9.62
CA ASN A 2 -0.31 11.51 8.90
C ASN A 2 0.23 10.72 7.71
N GLU A 3 0.24 11.32 6.53
CA GLU A 3 0.95 10.73 5.40
C GLU A 3 2.44 10.96 5.59
N LEU A 4 3.20 9.88 5.65
CA LEU A 4 4.65 9.92 5.88
C LEU A 4 5.43 9.87 4.58
N SER A 5 4.89 9.26 3.53
CA SER A 5 5.58 9.05 2.27
C SER A 5 4.57 8.79 1.16
N ALA A 6 4.89 9.24 -0.04
CA ALA A 6 4.14 8.94 -1.25
C ALA A 6 5.13 8.78 -2.40
N VAL A 7 5.08 7.67 -3.09
CA VAL A 7 5.95 7.40 -4.24
C VAL A 7 5.13 6.87 -5.41
N LYS A 8 5.62 7.11 -6.62
CA LYS A 8 5.07 6.57 -7.85
C LYS A 8 6.10 5.66 -8.49
N MET A 9 5.67 4.49 -8.94
CA MET A 9 6.51 3.54 -9.66
C MET A 9 5.81 3.09 -10.93
N VAL A 10 6.55 2.92 -12.02
CA VAL A 10 6.01 2.47 -13.30
C VAL A 10 6.65 1.14 -13.65
N VAL A 11 5.81 0.14 -13.97
CA VAL A 11 6.24 -1.17 -14.45
C VAL A 11 5.39 -1.53 -15.65
N LYS A 12 5.99 -1.70 -16.82
CA LYS A 12 5.31 -2.05 -18.08
C LYS A 12 4.04 -1.19 -18.28
N ARG A 13 4.18 0.13 -18.15
CA ARG A 13 3.12 1.14 -18.27
C ARG A 13 2.09 1.13 -17.13
N SER A 14 2.05 0.13 -16.26
CA SER A 14 1.23 0.20 -15.05
C SER A 14 1.85 1.19 -14.08
N ARG A 15 1.00 2.00 -13.44
CA ARG A 15 1.44 2.99 -12.45
C ARG A 15 1.00 2.56 -11.08
N PHE A 16 1.94 2.54 -10.15
CA PHE A 16 1.71 2.16 -8.76
C PHE A 16 1.98 3.37 -7.87
N PHE A 17 0.98 3.76 -7.11
CA PHE A 17 1.06 4.89 -6.19
C PHE A 17 1.03 4.34 -4.76
N ALA A 18 2.18 4.35 -4.10
CA ALA A 18 2.34 3.79 -2.78
C ALA A 18 2.45 4.89 -1.73
N HIS A 19 1.59 4.82 -0.71
CA HIS A 19 1.53 5.80 0.37
C HIS A 19 1.69 5.09 1.71
N LEU A 20 2.54 5.64 2.57
CA LEU A 20 2.71 5.17 3.95
C LEU A 20 2.09 6.19 4.90
N TYR A 21 1.24 5.71 5.81
CA TYR A 21 0.54 6.54 6.78
C TYR A 21 0.84 6.11 8.20
N LEU A 22 0.97 7.08 9.10
CA LEU A 22 0.91 6.85 10.55
C LEU A 22 -0.56 7.00 10.97
N LEU A 23 -1.08 6.03 11.71
CA LEU A 23 -2.48 5.98 12.11
C LEU A 23 -2.65 6.37 13.58
N ASP A 24 -3.75 7.06 13.90
CA ASP A 24 -4.20 7.27 15.27
C ASP A 24 -5.17 6.16 15.70
N SER A 25 -5.89 5.57 14.73
CA SER A 25 -6.75 4.42 14.94
C SER A 25 -6.85 3.55 13.70
N PRO A 26 -7.17 2.24 13.84
CA PRO A 26 -7.31 1.35 12.68
C PRO A 26 -8.43 1.76 11.73
N GLU A 27 -9.50 2.37 12.24
CA GLU A 27 -10.67 2.76 11.47
C GLU A 27 -10.37 3.85 10.44
N GLU A 28 -9.28 4.57 10.58
CA GLU A 28 -8.87 5.60 9.63
C GLU A 28 -8.60 5.06 8.24
N ILE A 29 -8.40 3.74 8.09
CA ILE A 29 -8.18 3.12 6.79
C ILE A 29 -9.35 3.38 5.82
N GLU A 30 -10.57 3.43 6.31
CA GLU A 30 -11.74 3.69 5.46
C GLU A 30 -11.67 5.08 4.83
N ARG A 31 -11.24 6.06 5.60
CA ARG A 31 -11.05 7.43 5.13
C ARG A 31 -9.90 7.51 4.13
N ILE A 32 -8.80 6.80 4.41
CA ILE A 32 -7.63 6.75 3.51
C ILE A 32 -8.04 6.16 2.16
N ILE A 33 -8.80 5.08 2.15
CA ILE A 33 -9.26 4.45 0.90
C ILE A 33 -10.16 5.40 0.11
N LYS A 34 -11.03 6.16 0.76
CA LYS A 34 -11.84 7.19 0.09
C LYS A 34 -10.97 8.25 -0.57
N ILE A 35 -9.90 8.67 0.10
CA ILE A 35 -8.92 9.62 -0.46
C ILE A 35 -8.28 9.04 -1.70
N HIS A 36 -7.82 7.78 -1.65
CA HIS A 36 -7.20 7.11 -2.79
C HIS A 36 -8.15 6.95 -3.97
N ARG A 37 -9.41 6.60 -3.72
CA ARG A 37 -10.42 6.49 -4.77
C ARG A 37 -10.69 7.83 -5.46
N ARG A 38 -10.61 8.91 -4.71
CA ARG A 38 -10.79 10.27 -5.26
C ARG A 38 -9.56 10.73 -6.04
N GLU A 39 -8.37 10.49 -5.49
CA GLU A 39 -7.09 10.89 -6.08
C GLU A 39 -6.78 10.07 -7.34
N TYR A 40 -6.98 8.76 -7.28
CA TYR A 40 -6.63 7.83 -8.36
C TYR A 40 -7.89 7.20 -8.96
N LYS A 41 -8.71 8.02 -9.60
CA LYS A 41 -10.01 7.60 -10.15
C LYS A 41 -9.91 6.51 -11.21
N LYS A 42 -8.79 6.45 -11.94
CA LYS A 42 -8.57 5.45 -12.99
C LYS A 42 -8.00 4.14 -12.45
N ALA A 43 -7.68 4.08 -11.18
CA ALA A 43 -7.16 2.85 -10.57
C ALA A 43 -8.26 1.82 -10.43
N CYS A 44 -7.96 0.58 -10.85
CA CYS A 44 -8.87 -0.55 -10.69
C CYS A 44 -8.78 -1.18 -9.31
N HIS A 45 -7.65 -1.03 -8.64
CA HIS A 45 -7.36 -1.67 -7.35
C HIS A 45 -6.70 -0.70 -6.39
N HIS A 46 -7.23 -0.67 -5.15
CA HIS A 46 -6.67 0.08 -4.04
C HIS A 46 -6.38 -0.93 -2.92
N CYS A 47 -5.17 -1.45 -2.91
CA CYS A 47 -4.74 -2.49 -1.98
C CYS A 47 -4.12 -1.88 -0.74
N TYR A 48 -4.27 -2.55 0.41
CA TYR A 48 -3.67 -2.02 1.62
C TYR A 48 -3.33 -3.12 2.62
N ALA A 49 -2.44 -2.76 3.55
CA ALA A 49 -2.22 -3.46 4.80
C ALA A 49 -2.15 -2.43 5.92
N LEU A 50 -2.67 -2.77 7.08
CA LEU A 50 -2.47 -1.99 8.29
C LEU A 50 -2.10 -2.90 9.45
N ARG A 51 -1.29 -2.38 10.35
CA ARG A 51 -0.90 -3.05 11.58
C ARG A 51 -0.97 -2.02 12.68
N PHE A 52 -1.77 -2.31 13.72
CA PHE A 52 -2.00 -1.37 14.81
C PHE A 52 -2.01 -2.13 16.13
N ILE A 53 -1.08 -1.81 17.02
CA ILE A 53 -0.98 -2.44 18.34
C ILE A 53 -1.25 -1.37 19.40
N ASP A 54 -2.32 -1.57 20.16
CA ASP A 54 -2.71 -0.73 21.27
C ASP A 54 -3.41 -1.62 22.30
N GLY A 55 -2.58 -2.34 23.10
CA GLY A 55 -3.06 -3.39 23.97
C GLY A 55 -3.37 -4.68 23.19
N ASN A 56 -4.24 -4.60 22.21
CA ASN A 56 -4.56 -5.69 21.28
C ASN A 56 -3.98 -5.38 19.91
N GLU A 57 -3.58 -6.43 19.19
CA GLU A 57 -3.07 -6.29 17.84
C GLU A 57 -4.22 -6.33 16.83
N THR A 58 -4.33 -5.31 15.99
CA THR A 58 -5.22 -5.26 14.85
C THR A 58 -4.39 -5.35 13.59
N LYS A 59 -4.61 -6.39 12.79
CA LYS A 59 -4.02 -6.55 11.46
C LYS A 59 -5.14 -6.68 10.46
N SER A 60 -5.05 -5.93 9.37
CA SER A 60 -6.02 -6.01 8.29
C SER A 60 -5.30 -5.78 6.98
N PHE A 61 -5.71 -6.49 5.94
CA PHE A 61 -5.19 -6.25 4.60
C PHE A 61 -6.26 -6.55 3.57
N ARG A 62 -6.10 -5.97 2.38
CA ARG A 62 -7.09 -6.10 1.32
C ARG A 62 -6.41 -6.12 -0.03
N ASP A 63 -6.79 -7.10 -0.85
CA ASP A 63 -6.33 -7.25 -2.23
C ASP A 63 -7.14 -6.42 -3.22
N ASP A 64 -8.38 -6.07 -2.86
CA ASP A 64 -9.30 -5.30 -3.70
C ASP A 64 -9.50 -5.89 -5.11
N GLY A 65 -9.58 -7.21 -5.18
CA GLY A 65 -9.76 -7.93 -6.44
C GLY A 65 -8.51 -8.06 -7.30
N GLU A 66 -7.35 -7.59 -6.83
CA GLU A 66 -6.09 -7.73 -7.55
C GLU A 66 -5.53 -9.16 -7.38
N VAL A 67 -4.77 -9.62 -8.38
CA VAL A 67 -4.07 -10.91 -8.32
C VAL A 67 -2.74 -10.76 -7.58
N GLY A 68 -2.13 -11.89 -7.17
CA GLY A 68 -0.79 -11.90 -6.57
C GLY A 68 -0.75 -11.58 -5.09
N HIS A 69 -1.91 -11.54 -4.40
CA HIS A 69 -2.02 -11.31 -2.95
C HIS A 69 -1.32 -10.03 -2.47
N PRO A 70 -1.60 -8.86 -3.09
CA PRO A 70 -0.91 -7.62 -2.75
C PRO A 70 -1.11 -7.20 -1.30
N GLY A 71 -2.28 -7.44 -0.71
CA GLY A 71 -2.53 -7.12 0.69
C GLY A 71 -1.56 -7.83 1.63
N ARG A 72 -1.33 -9.12 1.41
CA ARG A 72 -0.37 -9.91 2.19
C ARG A 72 1.05 -9.41 1.97
N VAL A 73 1.41 -9.10 0.73
CA VAL A 73 2.73 -8.55 0.38
C VAL A 73 3.00 -7.28 1.18
N LEU A 74 2.03 -6.36 1.21
CA LEU A 74 2.15 -5.11 1.95
C LEU A 74 2.23 -5.34 3.46
N MET A 75 1.48 -6.32 3.99
CA MET A 75 1.56 -6.68 5.41
C MET A 75 2.95 -7.21 5.77
N GLU A 76 3.55 -8.05 4.92
CA GLU A 76 4.90 -8.54 5.14
C GLU A 76 5.92 -7.41 5.23
N ILE A 77 5.73 -6.35 4.45
CA ILE A 77 6.60 -5.15 4.50
C ILE A 77 6.46 -4.45 5.86
N LEU A 78 5.22 -4.24 6.32
CA LEU A 78 4.99 -3.63 7.63
C LEU A 78 5.63 -4.44 8.76
N GLU A 79 5.48 -5.77 8.71
CA GLU A 79 6.05 -6.67 9.71
C GLU A 79 7.57 -6.67 9.66
N LYS A 80 8.15 -6.76 8.46
CA LYS A 80 9.60 -6.75 8.25
C LYS A 80 10.27 -5.51 8.84
N HIS A 81 9.64 -4.36 8.68
CA HIS A 81 10.17 -3.08 9.16
C HIS A 81 9.69 -2.70 10.56
N GLY A 82 8.91 -3.57 11.22
CA GLY A 82 8.38 -3.30 12.56
C GLY A 82 7.50 -2.07 12.62
N LEU A 83 6.75 -1.79 11.56
CA LEU A 83 5.90 -0.60 11.47
C LEU A 83 4.56 -0.86 12.13
N ASP A 84 4.46 -0.45 13.40
CA ASP A 84 3.25 -0.49 14.19
C ASP A 84 2.51 0.85 14.05
N LYS A 85 1.17 0.80 14.06
CA LYS A 85 0.29 1.97 13.89
C LYS A 85 0.44 2.61 12.50
N HIS A 86 0.76 1.80 11.51
CA HIS A 86 0.95 2.24 10.14
C HIS A 86 0.01 1.52 9.18
N ALA A 87 -0.32 2.23 8.09
CA ALA A 87 -0.96 1.64 6.92
C ALA A 87 -0.10 1.88 5.68
N LEU A 88 0.00 0.88 4.84
CA LEU A 88 0.67 0.97 3.54
C LEU A 88 -0.39 0.71 2.49
N VAL A 89 -0.63 1.70 1.63
CA VAL A 89 -1.71 1.68 0.64
C VAL A 89 -1.12 1.87 -0.75
N VAL A 90 -1.46 0.99 -1.67
CA VAL A 90 -0.98 1.06 -3.05
C VAL A 90 -2.16 1.02 -4.01
N SER A 91 -2.28 2.06 -4.82
CA SER A 91 -3.27 2.16 -5.89
C SER A 91 -2.60 1.88 -7.23
N ARG A 92 -3.18 1.00 -8.04
CA ARG A 92 -2.62 0.63 -9.33
C ARG A 92 -3.52 1.07 -10.46
N ILE A 93 -2.91 1.75 -11.45
CA ILE A 93 -3.56 2.06 -12.74
C ILE A 93 -2.95 1.13 -13.79
N PHE A 94 -3.78 0.27 -14.36
CA PHE A 94 -3.34 -0.68 -15.39
C PHE A 94 -2.90 0.05 -16.66
N GLY A 95 -1.74 -0.34 -17.21
CA GLY A 95 -1.14 0.30 -18.38
C GLY A 95 -1.35 -0.44 -19.71
N GLY A 96 -2.24 -1.43 -19.75
CA GLY A 96 -2.54 -2.18 -20.96
C GLY A 96 -1.65 -3.41 -21.20
N ILE A 97 -0.61 -3.60 -20.40
CA ILE A 97 0.30 -4.75 -20.51
C ILE A 97 0.18 -5.59 -19.24
N LYS A 98 -0.15 -6.87 -19.39
CA LYS A 98 -0.26 -7.78 -18.25
C LYS A 98 1.10 -8.09 -17.66
N LEU A 99 1.20 -8.02 -16.32
CA LEU A 99 2.43 -8.32 -15.58
C LEU A 99 2.52 -9.80 -15.19
N GLY A 100 1.41 -10.54 -15.26
CA GLY A 100 1.30 -11.88 -14.69
C GLY A 100 1.22 -11.81 -13.16
N ILE A 101 0.80 -12.91 -12.54
CA ILE A 101 0.61 -12.98 -11.07
C ILE A 101 1.90 -12.65 -10.32
N GLY A 102 3.02 -13.28 -10.70
CA GLY A 102 4.32 -13.03 -10.06
C GLY A 102 4.83 -11.61 -10.29
N GLY A 103 4.61 -11.07 -11.49
CA GLY A 103 5.00 -9.69 -11.82
C GLY A 103 4.20 -8.66 -11.02
N VAL A 104 2.89 -8.89 -10.84
CA VAL A 104 2.05 -8.03 -10.01
C VAL A 104 2.53 -8.05 -8.57
N SER A 105 2.74 -9.24 -8.00
CA SER A 105 3.21 -9.39 -6.63
C SER A 105 4.54 -8.65 -6.40
N ARG A 106 5.50 -8.83 -7.32
CA ARG A 106 6.81 -8.15 -7.25
C ARG A 106 6.67 -6.63 -7.34
N ALA A 107 5.79 -6.14 -8.23
CA ALA A 107 5.58 -4.70 -8.39
C ALA A 107 4.98 -4.06 -7.14
N PHE A 108 4.00 -4.71 -6.51
CA PHE A 108 3.45 -4.23 -5.24
C PHE A 108 4.50 -4.20 -4.14
N ARG A 109 5.36 -5.24 -4.08
CA ARG A 109 6.45 -5.29 -3.10
C ARG A 109 7.44 -4.15 -3.32
N GLU A 110 7.88 -3.94 -4.54
CA GLU A 110 8.81 -2.86 -4.86
C GLU A 110 8.22 -1.49 -4.55
N ALA A 111 6.95 -1.27 -4.90
CA ALA A 111 6.27 0.00 -4.63
C ALA A 111 6.16 0.24 -3.12
N GLY A 112 5.74 -0.76 -2.37
CA GLY A 112 5.60 -0.65 -0.91
C GLY A 112 6.94 -0.41 -0.23
N GLU A 113 7.98 -1.16 -0.61
CA GLU A 113 9.34 -0.97 -0.08
C GLU A 113 9.87 0.43 -0.42
N SER A 114 9.58 0.92 -1.63
CA SER A 114 9.99 2.26 -2.04
C SER A 114 9.38 3.35 -1.16
N ALA A 115 8.12 3.19 -0.77
CA ALA A 115 7.46 4.15 0.12
C ALA A 115 8.12 4.16 1.50
N VAL A 116 8.44 2.99 2.05
CA VAL A 116 9.13 2.88 3.34
C VAL A 116 10.52 3.47 3.26
N GLU A 117 11.28 3.14 2.20
CA GLU A 117 12.62 3.67 1.98
C GLU A 117 12.61 5.19 1.85
N ASN A 118 11.68 5.74 1.08
CA ASN A 118 11.54 7.18 0.89
C ASN A 118 11.29 7.91 2.23
N TRP A 119 10.48 7.31 3.11
CA TRP A 119 10.26 7.86 4.44
C TRP A 119 11.54 7.83 5.28
N HIS A 120 12.28 6.72 5.26
CA HIS A 120 13.55 6.61 5.99
C HIS A 120 14.58 7.66 5.54
N LYS A 121 14.59 8.02 4.26
CA LYS A 121 15.51 9.02 3.72
C LYS A 121 15.19 10.45 4.17
N THR A 122 13.92 10.74 4.43
CA THR A 122 13.48 12.07 4.85
C THR A 122 13.50 12.25 6.36
N ASP A 123 13.76 11.21 7.09
CA ASP A 123 13.71 11.18 8.55
C ASP A 123 15.03 11.65 9.22
#